data_fe0464f56be8fe5e95608b3764eb2022
#
_entry.id   fe0464f56be8fe5e95608b3764eb2022
#
_cell.length_a   1.000
_cell.length_b   1.000
_cell.length_c   1.000
_cell.angle_alpha   90.00
_cell.angle_beta   90.00
_cell.angle_gamma   90.00
#
_symmetry.space_group_name_H-M   'P 1'
#
loop_
_entity.id
_entity.type
_entity.pdbx_description
1 polymer ?
#
loop_
_entity_poly.entity_id
_entity_poly.type
_entity_poly.pdbx_seq_one_letter_code
_entity_poly.pdbx_strand_id
1 'polypeptide(L)'
;MKIHIIGCSGTGKTYLAKKLSNKYNIPHYDLDNIYWDNSFQKYGIKTEVEKRDKLLKNILEKDSWIIEGIYYKWLEQSFKDADIIYILDLPK
;
A
#
# COMPACT_ATOMS: atom_id res chain seq x y z
N MET A 1 14.17 -3.91 3.56
CA MET A 1 13.77 -2.49 3.48
C MET A 1 12.26 -2.38 3.41
N LYS A 2 11.69 -1.52 4.21
CA LYS A 2 10.24 -1.32 4.29
C LYS A 2 9.90 0.08 3.82
N ILE A 3 9.13 0.20 2.73
CA ILE A 3 8.83 1.47 2.08
C ILE A 3 7.33 1.69 2.00
N HIS A 4 6.88 2.88 2.39
CA HIS A 4 5.48 3.29 2.26
C HIS A 4 5.39 4.48 1.32
N ILE A 5 4.52 4.40 0.31
CA ILE A 5 4.30 5.47 -0.67
C ILE A 5 2.86 5.94 -0.56
N ILE A 6 2.67 7.22 -0.26
CA ILE A 6 1.35 7.82 -0.09
C ILE A 6 1.11 8.83 -1.20
N GLY A 7 -0.09 8.86 -1.74
CA GLY A 7 -0.48 9.85 -2.72
C GLY A 7 -1.88 9.58 -3.26
N CYS A 8 -2.48 10.61 -3.83
CA CYS A 8 -3.77 10.47 -4.49
C CYS A 8 -3.60 9.82 -5.88
N SER A 9 -4.72 9.42 -6.49
CA SER A 9 -4.71 8.93 -7.85
C SER A 9 -4.05 9.94 -8.80
N GLY A 10 -3.23 9.46 -9.73
CA GLY A 10 -2.57 10.31 -10.70
C GLY A 10 -1.28 10.97 -10.23
N THR A 11 -0.78 10.65 -9.04
CA THR A 11 0.49 11.19 -8.54
C THR A 11 1.73 10.42 -9.00
N GLY A 12 1.54 9.27 -9.64
CA GLY A 12 2.67 8.43 -10.06
C GLY A 12 3.17 7.46 -9.01
N LYS A 13 2.43 7.25 -7.91
CA LYS A 13 2.86 6.35 -6.84
C LYS A 13 3.05 4.90 -7.32
N THR A 14 2.20 4.42 -8.21
CA THR A 14 2.34 3.07 -8.77
C THR A 14 3.60 2.95 -9.61
N TYR A 15 3.90 3.97 -10.40
CA TYR A 15 5.13 4.01 -11.20
C TYR A 15 6.37 3.96 -10.31
N LEU A 16 6.39 4.78 -9.25
CA LEU A 16 7.50 4.78 -8.30
C LEU A 16 7.63 3.44 -7.59
N ALA A 17 6.50 2.86 -7.15
CA ALA A 17 6.50 1.57 -6.45
C ALA A 17 7.07 0.46 -7.35
N LYS A 18 6.66 0.40 -8.60
CA LYS A 18 7.18 -0.58 -9.56
C LYS A 18 8.67 -0.40 -9.81
N LYS A 19 9.12 0.85 -9.95
CA LYS A 19 10.52 1.16 -10.17
C LYS A 19 11.38 0.70 -8.99
N LEU A 20 10.94 0.99 -7.77
CA LEU A 20 11.67 0.59 -6.56
C LEU A 20 11.62 -0.92 -6.36
N SER A 21 10.49 -1.54 -6.64
CA SER A 21 10.34 -2.99 -6.57
C SER A 21 11.32 -3.71 -7.48
N ASN A 22 11.46 -3.25 -8.72
CA ASN A 22 12.40 -3.82 -9.68
C ASN A 22 13.86 -3.55 -9.29
N LYS A 23 14.14 -2.34 -8.82
CA LYS A 23 15.52 -1.94 -8.47
C LYS A 23 16.06 -2.74 -7.28
N TYR A 24 15.24 -2.93 -6.26
CA TYR A 24 15.66 -3.55 -5.00
C TYR A 24 15.17 -4.98 -4.83
N ASN A 25 14.40 -5.49 -5.80
CA ASN A 25 13.80 -6.83 -5.74
C ASN A 25 12.95 -7.02 -4.48
N ILE A 26 12.05 -6.09 -4.22
CA ILE A 26 11.16 -6.06 -3.06
C ILE A 26 9.71 -6.20 -3.53
N PRO A 27 8.88 -7.03 -2.87
CA PRO A 27 7.47 -7.16 -3.25
C PRO A 27 6.71 -5.84 -3.09
N HIS A 28 5.83 -5.55 -4.03
CA HIS A 28 5.01 -4.34 -4.07
C HIS A 28 3.54 -4.69 -3.85
N TYR A 29 2.89 -3.95 -2.97
CA TYR A 29 1.48 -4.13 -2.62
C TYR A 29 0.70 -2.84 -2.82
N ASP A 30 -0.41 -2.92 -3.56
CA ASP A 30 -1.34 -1.81 -3.76
C ASP A 30 -2.44 -1.90 -2.71
N LEU A 31 -2.60 -0.83 -1.91
CA LEU A 31 -3.61 -0.79 -0.85
C LEU A 31 -5.03 -0.92 -1.39
N ASP A 32 -5.29 -0.55 -2.64
CA ASP A 32 -6.62 -0.72 -3.22
C ASP A 32 -7.02 -2.20 -3.27
N ASN A 33 -6.05 -3.11 -3.45
CA ASN A 33 -6.32 -4.55 -3.44
C ASN A 33 -6.63 -5.08 -2.04
N ILE A 34 -6.28 -4.34 -1.01
CA ILE A 34 -6.59 -4.68 0.38
C ILE A 34 -7.89 -4.05 0.82
N TYR A 35 -8.11 -2.79 0.45
CA TYR A 35 -9.27 -1.99 0.87
C TYR A 35 -10.55 -2.43 0.17
N TRP A 36 -10.48 -2.74 -1.13
CA TRP A 36 -11.62 -3.18 -1.93
C TRP A 36 -11.61 -4.69 -2.07
N ASP A 37 -12.76 -5.32 -1.86
CA ASP A 37 -12.89 -6.77 -2.02
C ASP A 37 -13.15 -7.10 -3.49
N ASN A 38 -12.13 -7.56 -4.18
CA ASN A 38 -12.19 -7.92 -5.60
C ASN A 38 -12.71 -9.33 -5.84
N SER A 39 -13.02 -10.09 -4.78
CA SER A 39 -13.56 -11.45 -4.91
C SER A 39 -15.03 -11.45 -5.34
N PHE A 40 -15.73 -10.32 -5.19
CA PHE A 40 -17.10 -10.16 -5.63
C PHE A 40 -17.16 -9.56 -7.02
N GLN A 41 -18.14 -10.01 -7.82
CA GLN A 41 -18.37 -9.43 -9.15
C GLN A 41 -18.86 -7.99 -9.10
N LYS A 42 -19.37 -7.58 -7.96
CA LYS A 42 -19.92 -6.25 -7.76
C LYS A 42 -18.81 -5.27 -7.40
N TYR A 43 -18.67 -4.24 -8.20
CA TYR A 43 -17.63 -3.23 -8.02
C TYR A 43 -17.86 -2.38 -6.77
N GLY A 44 -16.81 -2.05 -6.05
CA GLY A 44 -16.87 -1.09 -4.95
C GLY A 44 -17.22 -1.68 -3.59
N ILE A 45 -17.16 -3.00 -3.41
CA ILE A 45 -17.38 -3.61 -2.10
C ILE A 45 -16.10 -3.53 -1.28
N LYS A 46 -16.21 -2.95 -0.09
CA LYS A 46 -15.07 -2.85 0.82
C LYS A 46 -14.76 -4.19 1.46
N THR A 47 -13.48 -4.46 1.64
CA THR A 47 -13.02 -5.63 2.39
C THR A 47 -13.44 -5.51 3.85
N GLU A 48 -13.89 -6.60 4.44
CA GLU A 48 -14.21 -6.64 5.87
C GLU A 48 -13.00 -6.23 6.71
N VAL A 49 -13.24 -5.53 7.82
CA VAL A 49 -12.18 -5.00 8.67
C VAL A 49 -11.23 -6.09 9.14
N GLU A 50 -11.74 -7.22 9.61
CA GLU A 50 -10.90 -8.32 10.08
C GLU A 50 -10.02 -8.89 8.96
N LYS A 51 -10.58 -9.07 7.77
CA LYS A 51 -9.84 -9.57 6.61
C LYS A 51 -8.78 -8.57 6.16
N ARG A 52 -9.14 -7.30 6.12
CA ARG A 52 -8.24 -6.21 5.76
C ARG A 52 -7.04 -6.15 6.72
N ASP A 53 -7.31 -6.16 8.01
CA ASP A 53 -6.27 -6.06 9.03
C ASP A 53 -5.34 -7.28 9.01
N LYS A 54 -5.90 -8.46 8.75
CA LYS A 54 -5.11 -9.69 8.63
C LYS A 54 -4.20 -9.65 7.41
N LEU A 55 -4.70 -9.17 6.27
CA LEU A 55 -3.90 -9.03 5.06
C LEU A 55 -2.75 -8.06 5.27
N LEU A 56 -3.04 -6.91 5.88
CA LEU A 56 -2.00 -5.93 6.17
C LEU A 56 -0.97 -6.49 7.14
N LYS A 57 -1.40 -7.16 8.20
CA LYS A 57 -0.49 -7.78 9.16
C LYS A 57 0.46 -8.77 8.49
N ASN A 58 -0.07 -9.60 7.60
CA ASN A 58 0.75 -10.57 6.88
C ASN A 58 1.84 -9.89 6.05
N ILE A 59 1.53 -8.75 5.44
CA ILE A 59 2.51 -7.97 4.68
C ILE A 59 3.56 -7.36 5.60
N LEU A 60 3.13 -6.77 6.72
CA LEU A 60 4.03 -6.09 7.66
C LEU A 60 5.00 -7.04 8.35
N GLU A 61 4.66 -8.31 8.45
CA GLU A 61 5.55 -9.32 9.04
C GLU A 61 6.72 -9.71 8.13
N LYS A 62 6.68 -9.34 6.87
CA LYS A 62 7.77 -9.61 5.92
C LYS A 62 8.96 -8.69 6.19
N ASP A 63 10.17 -9.17 5.89
CA ASP A 63 11.39 -8.40 6.07
C ASP A 63 11.48 -7.17 5.18
N SER A 64 10.87 -7.25 3.99
CA SER A 64 10.88 -6.16 3.03
C SER A 64 9.53 -6.07 2.34
N TRP A 65 9.06 -4.83 2.14
CA TRP A 65 7.82 -4.58 1.42
C TRP A 65 7.77 -3.13 0.91
N ILE A 66 6.99 -2.93 -0.15
CA ILE A 66 6.62 -1.62 -0.65
C ILE A 66 5.09 -1.57 -0.63
N ILE A 67 4.53 -0.66 0.16
CA ILE A 67 3.09 -0.45 0.25
C ILE A 67 2.78 0.91 -0.35
N GLU A 68 1.86 0.96 -1.32
CA GLU A 68 1.44 2.21 -1.94
C GLU A 68 -0.05 2.41 -1.82
N GLY A 69 -0.49 3.65 -1.74
CA GLY A 69 -1.91 3.98 -1.74
C GLY A 69 -2.23 5.29 -1.05
N ILE A 70 -3.53 5.51 -0.84
CA ILE A 70 -4.06 6.66 -0.10
C ILE A 70 -3.94 6.36 1.40
N TYR A 71 -3.71 7.41 2.21
CA TYR A 71 -3.62 7.24 3.65
C TYR A 71 -4.97 6.85 4.27
N TYR A 72 -4.92 5.86 5.17
CA TYR A 72 -6.04 5.48 6.03
C TYR A 72 -5.54 5.31 7.46
N LYS A 73 -6.41 5.58 8.46
CA LYS A 73 -6.04 5.46 9.88
C LYS A 73 -5.57 4.06 10.26
N TRP A 74 -6.11 3.04 9.62
CA TRP A 74 -5.72 1.65 9.91
C TRP A 74 -4.32 1.30 9.40
N LEU A 75 -3.63 2.24 8.76
CA LEU A 75 -2.26 2.09 8.30
C LEU A 75 -1.21 2.58 9.30
N GLU A 76 -1.63 3.01 10.49
CA GLU A 76 -0.69 3.59 11.44
C GLU A 76 0.50 2.70 11.72
N GLN A 77 0.29 1.38 11.86
CA GLN A 77 1.38 0.45 12.12
C GLN A 77 2.35 0.38 10.94
N SER A 78 1.88 0.46 9.70
CA SER A 78 2.76 0.44 8.53
C SER A 78 3.67 1.67 8.50
N PHE A 79 3.17 2.83 8.93
CA PHE A 79 4.00 4.03 9.05
C PHE A 79 5.09 3.87 10.09
N LYS A 80 4.77 3.27 11.24
CA LYS A 80 5.75 3.04 12.30
C LYS A 80 6.84 2.06 11.86
N ASP A 81 6.47 1.07 11.07
CA ASP A 81 7.39 0.02 10.62
C ASP A 81 8.22 0.44 9.41
N ALA A 82 7.78 1.43 8.65
CA ALA A 82 8.45 1.84 7.42
C ALA A 82 9.81 2.47 7.69
N ASP A 83 10.80 2.08 6.91
CA ASP A 83 12.13 2.71 6.92
C ASP A 83 12.10 4.03 6.14
N ILE A 84 11.31 4.10 5.07
CA ILE A 84 11.20 5.27 4.21
C ILE A 84 9.73 5.52 3.89
N ILE A 85 9.31 6.76 3.97
CA ILE A 85 7.96 7.18 3.58
C ILE A 85 8.08 8.24 2.47
N TYR A 86 7.51 7.93 1.30
CA TYR A 86 7.40 8.89 0.20
C TYR A 86 6.00 9.48 0.18
N ILE A 87 5.91 10.80 0.13
CA ILE A 87 4.63 11.51 0.02
C ILE A 87 4.61 12.22 -1.32
N LEU A 88 3.70 11.79 -2.21
CA LEU A 88 3.60 12.34 -3.55
C LEU A 88 2.38 13.25 -3.66
N ASP A 89 2.61 14.51 -3.99
CA ASP A 89 1.56 15.50 -4.21
C ASP A 89 1.53 15.93 -5.67
N LEU A 90 0.32 16.21 -6.17
CA LEU A 90 0.19 16.83 -7.48
C LEU A 90 0.60 18.29 -7.39
N PRO A 91 1.31 18.82 -8.39
CA PRO A 91 1.56 20.27 -8.46
C PRO A 91 0.23 21.01 -8.57
N LYS A 92 0.11 22.04 -7.80
CA LYS A 92 -1.07 22.90 -7.84
C LYS A 92 -0.93 23.96 -8.92
#